data_2b89433de94328ad14ab7eca48c08a62
#
_entry.id   2b89433de94328ad14ab7eca48c08a62
#
_cell.length_a   1.000
_cell.length_b   1.000
_cell.length_c   1.000
_cell.angle_alpha   90.00
_cell.angle_beta   90.00
_cell.angle_gamma   90.00
#
_symmetry.space_group_name_H-M   'P 1'
#
loop_
_entity.id
_entity.type
_entity.pdbx_description
1 polymer ?
#
loop_
_entity_poly.entity_id
_entity_poly.type
_entity_poly.pdbx_seq_one_letter_code
_entity_poly.pdbx_strand_id
1 'polypeptide(L)'
;MIRVMTFVRRIAGLLEPSLESEFYEEFAELSKYLELIVVSDIIDPPSCGFKTYKAWTIKFPKLYGLSKIISYCYAVFKYRRSVDVVYVRTFSPPETVALWLGKRIFNKKAILMLPSTWFFEPPSLKNRIYKWILKKAVYSADLIILYTSLMLPEIEKSFPKIRKEKIRYLHNAVNVERFTIGEPDREILKKYMPSIGSKKLLLYVGRISRKKGILDLVKSFSKVVEKEPNVVLALAGREEKGYTDKVRKLVKELKLESKVIFLGPVPNKDVIHLMRACDLFVYSSIGGEGIPRAILEAMACGKPVVATRVSGIPEAVRDGETGYLVGVGDYEAFSDRVLKVLRDKQLREKMGMNARALIEREFNYKKIIPQLAQLIEELYRGSGVTNA
;
A
#
# COMPACT_ATOMS: atom_id res chain seq x y z
N MET A 1 -25.28 -12.02 11.33
CA MET A 1 -24.04 -11.30 10.86
C MET A 1 -23.69 -11.86 9.50
N ILE A 2 -23.31 -10.99 8.53
CA ILE A 2 -22.94 -11.42 7.17
C ILE A 2 -21.60 -12.12 7.22
N ARG A 3 -21.48 -13.25 6.53
CA ARG A 3 -20.29 -14.11 6.55
C ARG A 3 -19.45 -13.86 5.32
N VAL A 4 -18.25 -13.30 5.53
CA VAL A 4 -17.34 -12.85 4.48
C VAL A 4 -16.08 -13.70 4.46
N MET A 5 -15.74 -14.25 3.29
CA MET A 5 -14.44 -14.89 3.06
C MET A 5 -13.49 -13.92 2.36
N THR A 6 -12.30 -13.80 2.88
CA THR A 6 -11.22 -13.02 2.26
C THR A 6 -9.90 -13.79 2.23
N PHE A 7 -8.93 -13.33 1.45
CA PHE A 7 -7.67 -14.02 1.18
C PHE A 7 -6.50 -13.10 1.39
N VAL A 8 -5.48 -13.63 2.07
CA VAL A 8 -4.20 -12.94 2.24
C VAL A 8 -3.06 -13.95 2.13
N ARG A 9 -1.87 -13.47 1.79
CA ARG A 9 -0.71 -14.34 1.68
C ARG A 9 -0.25 -14.86 3.03
N ARG A 10 -0.29 -14.01 4.06
CA ARG A 10 0.15 -14.32 5.41
C ARG A 10 -0.67 -13.52 6.41
N ILE A 11 -1.05 -14.14 7.50
CA ILE A 11 -1.51 -13.46 8.71
C ILE A 11 -0.43 -13.68 9.75
N ALA A 12 0.25 -12.62 10.16
CA ALA A 12 1.20 -12.63 11.25
C ALA A 12 0.65 -11.79 12.40
N GLY A 13 0.89 -12.22 13.62
CA GLY A 13 0.55 -11.45 14.82
C GLY A 13 1.38 -10.16 14.93
N LEU A 14 1.00 -9.31 15.86
CA LEU A 14 1.63 -7.99 16.13
C LEU A 14 3.15 -8.07 16.42
N LEU A 15 3.68 -9.25 16.71
CA LEU A 15 5.08 -9.46 17.07
C LEU A 15 6.02 -9.67 15.86
N GLU A 16 5.49 -9.95 14.66
CA GLU A 16 6.31 -10.08 13.47
C GLU A 16 6.30 -8.85 12.57
N PRO A 17 7.48 -8.46 12.08
CA PRO A 17 7.67 -7.21 11.36
C PRO A 17 7.40 -7.37 9.87
N SER A 18 6.16 -7.55 9.45
CA SER A 18 5.81 -7.67 8.03
C SER A 18 4.60 -6.78 7.69
N LEU A 19 4.45 -6.44 6.42
CA LEU A 19 3.28 -5.74 5.87
C LEU A 19 1.95 -6.44 6.21
N GLU A 20 2.03 -7.72 6.55
CA GLU A 20 0.87 -8.56 6.85
C GLU A 20 0.29 -8.32 8.27
N SER A 21 1.05 -7.73 9.18
CA SER A 21 0.52 -7.32 10.49
C SER A 21 -0.58 -6.25 10.38
N GLU A 22 -0.54 -5.46 9.32
CA GLU A 22 -1.52 -4.40 9.03
C GLU A 22 -2.87 -4.98 8.59
N PHE A 23 -2.86 -6.05 7.78
CA PHE A 23 -4.08 -6.74 7.42
C PHE A 23 -4.74 -7.39 8.64
N TYR A 24 -3.94 -7.82 9.60
CA TYR A 24 -4.47 -8.35 10.85
C TYR A 24 -5.29 -7.30 11.61
N GLU A 25 -4.75 -6.10 11.80
CA GLU A 25 -5.45 -5.00 12.49
C GLU A 25 -6.75 -4.61 11.76
N GLU A 26 -6.70 -4.52 10.42
CA GLU A 26 -7.88 -4.22 9.61
C GLU A 26 -8.95 -5.32 9.71
N PHE A 27 -8.55 -6.60 9.68
CA PHE A 27 -9.50 -7.70 9.80
C PHE A 27 -10.04 -7.85 11.23
N ALA A 28 -9.22 -7.58 12.24
CA ALA A 28 -9.69 -7.52 13.62
C ALA A 28 -10.73 -6.41 13.82
N GLU A 29 -10.54 -5.25 13.21
CA GLU A 29 -11.53 -4.19 13.24
C GLU A 29 -12.79 -4.58 12.42
N LEU A 30 -12.63 -5.11 11.21
CA LEU A 30 -13.74 -5.53 10.36
C LEU A 30 -14.56 -6.67 10.98
N SER A 31 -13.92 -7.54 11.78
CA SER A 31 -14.61 -8.66 12.47
C SER A 31 -15.59 -8.21 13.56
N LYS A 32 -15.55 -6.96 13.98
CA LYS A 32 -16.57 -6.39 14.88
C LYS A 32 -17.93 -6.19 14.19
N TYR A 33 -17.93 -6.09 12.88
CA TYR A 33 -19.12 -5.83 12.04
C TYR A 33 -19.60 -7.06 11.29
N LEU A 34 -18.67 -7.94 10.88
CA LEU A 34 -18.89 -9.05 9.97
C LEU A 34 -18.26 -10.34 10.52
N GLU A 35 -18.84 -11.50 10.19
CA GLU A 35 -18.21 -12.78 10.48
C GLU A 35 -17.17 -13.09 9.39
N LEU A 36 -15.88 -13.07 9.73
CA LEU A 36 -14.81 -13.25 8.76
C LEU A 36 -14.26 -14.67 8.75
N ILE A 37 -14.00 -15.17 7.54
CA ILE A 37 -13.18 -16.36 7.27
C ILE A 37 -11.98 -15.90 6.45
N VAL A 38 -10.81 -15.86 7.06
CA VAL A 38 -9.58 -15.41 6.39
C VAL A 38 -8.76 -16.62 5.95
N VAL A 39 -8.56 -16.74 4.64
CA VAL A 39 -7.76 -17.79 4.02
C VAL A 39 -6.34 -17.30 3.81
N SER A 40 -5.35 -18.02 4.35
CA SER A 40 -3.94 -17.63 4.27
C SER A 40 -3.02 -18.83 4.11
N ASP A 41 -1.90 -18.66 3.41
CA ASP A 41 -0.86 -19.70 3.28
C ASP A 41 -0.10 -19.89 4.59
N ILE A 42 0.09 -18.80 5.34
CA ILE A 42 0.83 -18.75 6.59
C ILE A 42 -0.10 -18.12 7.63
N ILE A 43 -0.41 -18.89 8.66
CA ILE A 43 -1.14 -18.43 9.82
C ILE A 43 -0.22 -18.63 11.00
N ASP A 44 0.18 -17.51 11.58
CA ASP A 44 0.89 -17.49 12.85
C ASP A 44 -0.13 -17.05 13.90
N PRO A 45 -0.47 -17.92 14.87
CA PRO A 45 -1.70 -17.75 15.61
C PRO A 45 -1.60 -16.61 16.63
N PRO A 46 -2.39 -15.56 16.46
CA PRO A 46 -3.00 -14.95 17.61
C PRO A 46 -4.46 -15.39 17.72
N SER A 47 -4.99 -15.30 18.91
CA SER A 47 -6.42 -15.29 19.17
C SER A 47 -7.05 -14.11 18.42
N CYS A 48 -7.43 -14.31 17.17
CA CYS A 48 -8.10 -13.30 16.37
C CYS A 48 -9.60 -13.45 16.55
N GLY A 49 -10.34 -12.35 16.57
CA GLY A 49 -11.80 -12.33 16.57
C GLY A 49 -12.45 -12.86 15.28
N PHE A 50 -11.68 -13.54 14.42
CA PHE A 50 -12.16 -14.09 13.14
C PHE A 50 -11.64 -15.52 12.90
N LYS A 51 -12.38 -16.28 12.10
CA LYS A 51 -11.98 -17.65 11.70
C LYS A 51 -10.85 -17.60 10.67
N THR A 52 -9.89 -18.49 10.82
CA THR A 52 -8.79 -18.64 9.86
C THR A 52 -8.83 -20.00 9.19
N TYR A 53 -8.43 -20.04 7.91
CA TYR A 53 -8.21 -21.28 7.18
C TYR A 53 -6.80 -21.27 6.58
N LYS A 54 -5.96 -22.23 7.04
CA LYS A 54 -4.63 -22.39 6.48
C LYS A 54 -4.70 -23.08 5.13
N ALA A 55 -4.35 -22.36 4.09
CA ALA A 55 -4.26 -22.92 2.74
C ALA A 55 -3.00 -23.79 2.64
N TRP A 56 -3.15 -24.95 2.00
CA TRP A 56 -2.01 -25.80 1.70
C TRP A 56 -1.34 -25.36 0.39
N THR A 57 -0.02 -25.42 0.35
CA THR A 57 0.76 -25.08 -0.83
C THR A 57 1.94 -26.05 -0.99
N ILE A 58 2.26 -26.37 -2.23
CA ILE A 58 3.42 -27.18 -2.57
C ILE A 58 4.61 -26.21 -2.70
N LYS A 59 5.65 -26.39 -1.90
CA LYS A 59 6.82 -25.48 -1.87
C LYS A 59 7.72 -25.58 -3.12
N PHE A 60 7.40 -26.45 -4.09
CA PHE A 60 8.14 -26.53 -5.35
C PHE A 60 7.83 -25.31 -6.24
N PRO A 61 8.82 -24.52 -6.69
CA PRO A 61 8.58 -23.20 -7.32
C PRO A 61 7.62 -23.20 -8.51
N LYS A 62 7.68 -24.23 -9.37
CA LYS A 62 6.78 -24.35 -10.55
C LYS A 62 5.34 -24.71 -10.17
N LEU A 63 5.12 -25.38 -9.06
CA LEU A 63 3.79 -25.87 -8.61
C LEU A 63 3.17 -24.97 -7.54
N TYR A 64 3.94 -24.08 -6.93
CA TYR A 64 3.45 -23.22 -5.84
C TYR A 64 2.22 -22.41 -6.24
N GLY A 65 2.26 -21.71 -7.36
CA GLY A 65 1.13 -20.89 -7.83
C GLY A 65 -0.11 -21.69 -8.14
N LEU A 66 0.05 -22.86 -8.76
CA LEU A 66 -1.08 -23.76 -9.10
C LEU A 66 -1.69 -24.36 -7.84
N SER A 67 -0.88 -24.89 -6.93
CA SER A 67 -1.35 -25.46 -5.67
C SER A 67 -2.09 -24.41 -4.82
N LYS A 68 -1.64 -23.16 -4.84
CA LYS A 68 -2.33 -22.06 -4.18
C LYS A 68 -3.70 -21.78 -4.79
N ILE A 69 -3.82 -21.76 -6.13
CA ILE A 69 -5.11 -21.61 -6.81
C ILE A 69 -6.06 -22.72 -6.37
N ILE A 70 -5.62 -23.98 -6.42
CA ILE A 70 -6.45 -25.13 -6.06
C ILE A 70 -6.88 -25.04 -4.59
N SER A 71 -5.96 -24.71 -3.68
CA SER A 71 -6.24 -24.59 -2.25
C SER A 71 -7.25 -23.48 -1.94
N TYR A 72 -7.15 -22.34 -2.61
CA TYR A 72 -8.09 -21.22 -2.41
C TYR A 72 -9.47 -21.55 -2.98
N CYS A 73 -9.53 -22.19 -4.15
CA CYS A 73 -10.78 -22.71 -4.71
C CYS A 73 -11.43 -23.78 -3.80
N TYR A 74 -10.61 -24.66 -3.22
CA TYR A 74 -11.09 -25.64 -2.24
C TYR A 74 -11.64 -24.98 -0.97
N ALA A 75 -11.01 -23.92 -0.47
CA ALA A 75 -11.55 -23.16 0.65
C ALA A 75 -12.94 -22.58 0.34
N VAL A 76 -13.13 -21.98 -0.85
CA VAL A 76 -14.45 -21.50 -1.29
C VAL A 76 -15.47 -22.65 -1.36
N PHE A 77 -15.08 -23.80 -1.92
CA PHE A 77 -15.94 -24.98 -1.98
C PHE A 77 -16.30 -25.50 -0.58
N LYS A 78 -15.31 -25.66 0.31
CA LYS A 78 -15.50 -26.13 1.68
C LYS A 78 -16.49 -25.27 2.46
N TYR A 79 -16.36 -23.96 2.34
CA TYR A 79 -17.19 -23.00 3.08
C TYR A 79 -18.39 -22.46 2.29
N ARG A 80 -18.72 -23.01 1.11
CA ARG A 80 -19.80 -22.51 0.24
C ARG A 80 -21.17 -22.35 0.90
N ARG A 81 -21.47 -23.13 1.95
CA ARG A 81 -22.72 -23.01 2.72
C ARG A 81 -22.62 -22.02 3.89
N SER A 82 -21.40 -21.67 4.31
CA SER A 82 -21.10 -20.81 5.46
C SER A 82 -20.56 -19.46 5.07
N VAL A 83 -20.62 -19.07 3.79
CA VAL A 83 -20.12 -17.80 3.26
C VAL A 83 -21.20 -17.18 2.40
N ASP A 84 -21.40 -15.89 2.57
CA ASP A 84 -22.35 -15.09 1.83
C ASP A 84 -21.65 -14.23 0.78
N VAL A 85 -20.46 -13.70 1.11
CA VAL A 85 -19.66 -12.77 0.30
C VAL A 85 -18.22 -13.26 0.17
N VAL A 86 -17.66 -13.21 -1.03
CA VAL A 86 -16.23 -13.41 -1.30
C VAL A 86 -15.61 -12.04 -1.59
N TYR A 87 -14.69 -11.62 -0.74
CA TYR A 87 -14.01 -10.32 -0.80
C TYR A 87 -12.52 -10.49 -1.10
N VAL A 88 -12.04 -9.88 -2.15
CA VAL A 88 -10.64 -9.95 -2.61
C VAL A 88 -10.05 -8.55 -2.71
N ARG A 89 -8.88 -8.34 -2.07
CA ARG A 89 -8.15 -7.05 -2.01
C ARG A 89 -6.92 -7.03 -2.91
N THR A 90 -6.84 -7.91 -3.87
CA THR A 90 -5.67 -8.05 -4.73
C THR A 90 -6.12 -8.52 -6.10
N PHE A 91 -5.25 -8.38 -7.04
CA PHE A 91 -5.44 -8.91 -8.38
C PHE A 91 -4.54 -10.12 -8.65
N SER A 92 -4.03 -10.80 -7.62
CA SER A 92 -3.23 -11.99 -7.84
C SER A 92 -4.09 -13.18 -8.36
N PRO A 93 -3.54 -14.08 -9.21
CA PRO A 93 -4.32 -15.14 -9.84
C PRO A 93 -5.09 -16.04 -8.87
N PRO A 94 -4.52 -16.51 -7.74
CA PRO A 94 -5.25 -17.39 -6.83
C PRO A 94 -6.52 -16.77 -6.27
N GLU A 95 -6.43 -15.53 -5.80
CA GLU A 95 -7.53 -14.81 -5.20
C GLU A 95 -8.61 -14.47 -6.24
N THR A 96 -8.19 -14.04 -7.44
CA THR A 96 -9.14 -13.69 -8.52
C THR A 96 -9.87 -14.91 -9.09
N VAL A 97 -9.22 -16.08 -9.16
CA VAL A 97 -9.88 -17.33 -9.54
C VAL A 97 -10.87 -17.76 -8.47
N ALA A 98 -10.49 -17.69 -7.19
CA ALA A 98 -11.36 -18.02 -6.07
C ALA A 98 -12.61 -17.12 -6.02
N LEU A 99 -12.45 -15.80 -6.26
CA LEU A 99 -13.57 -14.86 -6.38
C LEU A 99 -14.50 -15.24 -7.53
N TRP A 100 -13.95 -15.51 -8.72
CA TRP A 100 -14.71 -15.89 -9.90
C TRP A 100 -15.49 -17.20 -9.67
N LEU A 101 -14.85 -18.21 -9.07
CA LEU A 101 -15.48 -19.47 -8.70
C LEU A 101 -16.64 -19.24 -7.71
N GLY A 102 -16.40 -18.48 -6.65
CA GLY A 102 -17.42 -18.15 -5.65
C GLY A 102 -18.65 -17.50 -6.29
N LYS A 103 -18.42 -16.55 -7.20
CA LYS A 103 -19.50 -15.87 -7.92
C LYS A 103 -20.23 -16.76 -8.91
N ARG A 104 -19.51 -17.48 -9.79
CA ARG A 104 -20.09 -18.16 -10.95
C ARG A 104 -20.61 -19.54 -10.64
N ILE A 105 -19.97 -20.26 -9.71
CA ILE A 105 -20.34 -21.64 -9.39
C ILE A 105 -21.22 -21.71 -8.13
N PHE A 106 -20.90 -20.89 -7.12
CA PHE A 106 -21.61 -20.94 -5.83
C PHE A 106 -22.56 -19.78 -5.60
N ASN A 107 -22.77 -18.91 -6.61
CA ASN A 107 -23.67 -17.75 -6.57
C ASN A 107 -23.48 -16.85 -5.36
N LYS A 108 -22.21 -16.65 -4.93
CA LYS A 108 -21.87 -15.74 -3.83
C LYS A 108 -21.78 -14.31 -4.33
N LYS A 109 -22.04 -13.33 -3.45
CA LYS A 109 -21.71 -11.94 -3.75
C LYS A 109 -20.19 -11.81 -3.85
N ALA A 110 -19.72 -11.08 -4.84
CA ALA A 110 -18.29 -10.94 -5.16
C ALA A 110 -17.85 -9.48 -5.10
N ILE A 111 -16.89 -9.18 -4.22
CA ILE A 111 -16.31 -7.85 -4.06
C ILE A 111 -14.84 -7.91 -4.44
N LEU A 112 -14.43 -7.05 -5.35
CA LEU A 112 -13.04 -6.92 -5.78
C LEU A 112 -12.52 -5.53 -5.48
N MET A 113 -11.57 -5.41 -4.57
CA MET A 113 -10.84 -4.16 -4.33
C MET A 113 -9.56 -4.15 -5.17
N LEU A 114 -9.36 -3.07 -5.93
CA LEU A 114 -8.21 -2.88 -6.80
C LEU A 114 -7.26 -1.85 -6.17
N PRO A 115 -6.13 -2.29 -5.62
CA PRO A 115 -5.24 -1.40 -4.85
C PRO A 115 -4.32 -0.53 -5.71
N SER A 116 -4.21 -0.81 -7.00
CA SER A 116 -3.36 -0.07 -7.95
C SER A 116 -3.80 -0.34 -9.39
N THR A 117 -3.26 0.40 -10.34
CA THR A 117 -3.54 0.22 -11.78
C THR A 117 -2.43 -0.55 -12.53
N TRP A 118 -1.39 -1.00 -11.84
CA TRP A 118 -0.26 -1.75 -12.41
C TRP A 118 -0.61 -3.22 -12.72
N PHE A 119 -1.64 -3.45 -13.55
CA PHE A 119 -2.10 -4.81 -13.82
C PHE A 119 -1.24 -5.56 -14.85
N PHE A 120 -0.53 -4.86 -15.70
CA PHE A 120 0.00 -5.46 -16.92
C PHE A 120 1.36 -4.92 -17.34
N GLU A 121 2.42 -5.50 -16.78
CA GLU A 121 3.77 -5.31 -17.31
C GLU A 121 4.20 -6.47 -18.17
N PRO A 122 5.32 -6.32 -18.87
CA PRO A 122 5.38 -6.39 -20.32
C PRO A 122 4.68 -7.62 -20.91
N PRO A 123 4.34 -7.66 -22.19
CA PRO A 123 3.56 -8.73 -22.81
C PRO A 123 4.31 -10.06 -22.76
N SER A 124 3.93 -10.94 -21.82
CA SER A 124 4.34 -12.33 -21.78
C SER A 124 3.11 -13.23 -21.84
N LEU A 125 3.27 -14.50 -22.27
CA LEU A 125 2.16 -15.45 -22.30
C LEU A 125 1.49 -15.60 -20.92
N LYS A 126 2.30 -15.65 -19.86
CA LYS A 126 1.83 -15.69 -18.47
C LYS A 126 0.98 -14.46 -18.15
N ASN A 127 1.39 -13.28 -18.54
CA ASN A 127 0.67 -12.04 -18.30
C ASN A 127 -0.63 -11.97 -19.13
N ARG A 128 -0.67 -12.57 -20.34
CA ARG A 128 -1.89 -12.66 -21.15
C ARG A 128 -2.96 -13.54 -20.51
N ILE A 129 -2.58 -14.72 -20.01
CA ILE A 129 -3.48 -15.63 -19.26
C ILE A 129 -3.97 -14.92 -18.00
N TYR A 130 -3.07 -14.31 -17.25
CA TYR A 130 -3.42 -13.58 -16.05
C TYR A 130 -4.38 -12.42 -16.33
N LYS A 131 -4.14 -11.63 -17.37
CA LYS A 131 -5.04 -10.58 -17.83
C LYS A 131 -6.44 -11.09 -18.15
N TRP A 132 -6.53 -12.26 -18.78
CA TRP A 132 -7.81 -12.90 -19.09
C TRP A 132 -8.55 -13.30 -17.80
N ILE A 133 -7.87 -13.95 -16.84
CA ILE A 133 -8.44 -14.33 -15.53
C ILE A 133 -8.96 -13.08 -14.80
N LEU A 134 -8.13 -12.04 -14.71
CA LEU A 134 -8.50 -10.80 -14.03
C LEU A 134 -9.70 -10.12 -14.69
N LYS A 135 -9.76 -10.08 -16.03
CA LYS A 135 -10.94 -9.58 -16.74
C LYS A 135 -12.21 -10.34 -16.37
N LYS A 136 -12.15 -11.68 -16.28
CA LYS A 136 -13.29 -12.49 -15.85
C LYS A 136 -13.74 -12.15 -14.43
N ALA A 137 -12.81 -11.97 -13.52
CA ALA A 137 -13.11 -11.57 -12.14
C ALA A 137 -13.73 -10.16 -12.08
N VAL A 138 -13.11 -9.16 -12.72
CA VAL A 138 -13.61 -7.78 -12.76
C VAL A 138 -15.03 -7.71 -13.33
N TYR A 139 -15.30 -8.35 -14.47
CA TYR A 139 -16.62 -8.28 -15.11
C TYR A 139 -17.69 -9.08 -14.36
N SER A 140 -17.31 -10.08 -13.57
CA SER A 140 -18.26 -10.89 -12.76
C SER A 140 -18.49 -10.33 -11.37
N ALA A 141 -17.62 -9.46 -10.86
CA ALA A 141 -17.79 -8.86 -9.54
C ALA A 141 -19.12 -8.08 -9.43
N ASP A 142 -19.75 -8.13 -8.28
CA ASP A 142 -20.96 -7.36 -7.97
C ASP A 142 -20.60 -5.95 -7.53
N LEU A 143 -19.47 -5.79 -6.83
CA LEU A 143 -18.93 -4.52 -6.37
C LEU A 143 -17.43 -4.46 -6.66
N ILE A 144 -16.97 -3.32 -7.15
CA ILE A 144 -15.56 -3.00 -7.37
C ILE A 144 -15.21 -1.80 -6.52
N ILE A 145 -14.18 -1.94 -5.67
CA ILE A 145 -13.72 -0.84 -4.80
C ILE A 145 -12.38 -0.33 -5.33
N LEU A 146 -12.28 0.98 -5.56
CA LEU A 146 -11.06 1.69 -5.91
C LEU A 146 -10.66 2.58 -4.74
N TYR A 147 -9.34 2.73 -4.51
CA TYR A 147 -8.86 3.62 -3.45
C TYR A 147 -9.06 5.10 -3.73
N THR A 148 -9.27 5.47 -5.00
CA THR A 148 -9.41 6.86 -5.45
C THR A 148 -10.12 6.92 -6.78
N SER A 149 -10.87 8.00 -7.01
CA SER A 149 -11.51 8.27 -8.31
C SER A 149 -10.47 8.53 -9.42
N LEU A 150 -9.28 8.99 -9.05
CA LEU A 150 -8.18 9.25 -9.98
C LEU A 150 -7.65 7.99 -10.68
N MET A 151 -7.97 6.79 -10.16
CA MET A 151 -7.66 5.51 -10.82
C MET A 151 -8.62 5.18 -11.97
N LEU A 152 -9.80 5.79 -12.01
CA LEU A 152 -10.87 5.39 -12.93
C LEU A 152 -10.47 5.40 -14.42
N PRO A 153 -9.80 6.44 -14.96
CA PRO A 153 -9.42 6.48 -16.37
C PRO A 153 -8.51 5.29 -16.78
N GLU A 154 -7.56 4.92 -15.93
CA GLU A 154 -6.67 3.79 -16.20
C GLU A 154 -7.41 2.44 -16.07
N ILE A 155 -8.36 2.34 -15.14
CA ILE A 155 -9.21 1.16 -14.97
C ILE A 155 -10.10 0.97 -16.20
N GLU A 156 -10.76 2.02 -16.71
CA GLU A 156 -11.58 1.98 -17.92
C GLU A 156 -10.77 1.59 -19.15
N LYS A 157 -9.58 2.15 -19.30
CA LYS A 157 -8.65 1.76 -20.38
C LYS A 157 -8.29 0.27 -20.33
N SER A 158 -8.10 -0.28 -19.13
CA SER A 158 -7.74 -1.69 -18.91
C SER A 158 -8.94 -2.63 -19.03
N PHE A 159 -10.12 -2.15 -18.63
CA PHE A 159 -11.38 -2.90 -18.60
C PHE A 159 -12.53 -2.12 -19.25
N PRO A 160 -12.53 -1.97 -20.59
CA PRO A 160 -13.49 -1.10 -21.30
C PRO A 160 -14.98 -1.47 -21.12
N LYS A 161 -15.27 -2.70 -20.66
CA LYS A 161 -16.64 -3.20 -20.41
C LYS A 161 -16.98 -3.17 -18.91
N ILE A 162 -16.23 -2.43 -18.10
CA ILE A 162 -16.54 -2.28 -16.67
C ILE A 162 -17.83 -1.47 -16.51
N ARG A 163 -18.67 -1.89 -15.59
CA ARG A 163 -19.93 -1.22 -15.30
C ARG A 163 -19.69 -0.24 -14.16
N LYS A 164 -19.79 1.07 -14.44
CA LYS A 164 -19.47 2.14 -13.48
C LYS A 164 -20.36 2.11 -12.25
N GLU A 165 -21.61 1.72 -12.40
CA GLU A 165 -22.56 1.59 -11.29
C GLU A 165 -22.13 0.58 -10.21
N LYS A 166 -21.18 -0.31 -10.54
CA LYS A 166 -20.60 -1.24 -9.59
C LYS A 166 -19.34 -0.71 -8.90
N ILE A 167 -18.88 0.48 -9.26
CA ILE A 167 -17.66 1.06 -8.68
C ILE A 167 -18.01 1.91 -7.48
N ARG A 168 -17.25 1.72 -6.39
CA ARG A 168 -17.26 2.60 -5.21
C ARG A 168 -15.83 3.00 -4.88
N TYR A 169 -15.71 4.15 -4.24
CA TYR A 169 -14.43 4.67 -3.80
C TYR A 169 -14.34 4.52 -2.29
N LEU A 170 -13.22 3.95 -1.85
CA LEU A 170 -12.92 3.81 -0.43
C LEU A 170 -11.43 3.98 -0.24
N HIS A 171 -11.01 5.01 0.45
CA HIS A 171 -9.61 5.32 0.64
C HIS A 171 -8.84 4.15 1.30
N ASN A 172 -7.55 4.05 1.01
CA ASN A 172 -6.65 3.25 1.83
C ASN A 172 -6.59 3.83 3.23
N ALA A 173 -6.31 3.01 4.23
CA ALA A 173 -6.38 3.41 5.63
C ALA A 173 -5.06 3.20 6.36
N VAL A 174 -4.86 3.95 7.42
CA VAL A 174 -3.73 3.80 8.35
C VAL A 174 -4.21 3.76 9.80
N ASN A 175 -3.51 2.97 10.63
CA ASN A 175 -3.73 2.94 12.08
C ASN A 175 -3.04 4.15 12.71
N VAL A 176 -3.83 5.19 13.03
CA VAL A 176 -3.36 6.45 13.61
C VAL A 176 -2.95 6.34 15.08
N GLU A 177 -3.33 5.26 15.76
CA GLU A 177 -2.91 4.98 17.14
C GLU A 177 -1.49 4.40 17.16
N ARG A 178 -1.17 3.59 16.16
CA ARG A 178 0.16 3.02 15.96
C ARG A 178 1.12 4.04 15.35
N PHE A 179 0.74 4.60 14.18
CA PHE A 179 1.51 5.64 13.53
C PHE A 179 1.08 6.99 14.10
N THR A 180 1.84 7.49 15.06
CA THR A 180 1.54 8.73 15.77
C THR A 180 2.79 9.58 15.97
N ILE A 181 2.59 10.88 16.15
CA ILE A 181 3.65 11.82 16.51
C ILE A 181 4.31 11.35 17.82
N GLY A 182 5.61 11.47 17.92
CA GLY A 182 6.38 11.09 19.10
C GLY A 182 7.87 11.02 18.80
N GLU A 183 8.64 10.80 19.85
CA GLU A 183 10.08 10.65 19.74
C GLU A 183 10.44 9.30 19.12
N PRO A 184 11.49 9.26 18.28
CA PRO A 184 12.02 8.01 17.78
C PRO A 184 12.80 7.26 18.85
N ASP A 185 12.80 5.94 18.79
CA ASP A 185 13.70 5.12 19.58
C ASP A 185 15.14 5.28 19.06
N ARG A 186 16.03 5.76 19.95
CA ARG A 186 17.44 6.04 19.61
C ARG A 186 18.23 4.77 19.30
N GLU A 187 17.94 3.66 19.93
CA GLU A 187 18.63 2.38 19.64
C GLU A 187 18.24 1.85 18.27
N ILE A 188 16.98 2.01 17.86
CA ILE A 188 16.56 1.67 16.51
C ILE A 188 17.25 2.57 15.47
N LEU A 189 17.37 3.87 15.74
CA LEU A 189 18.10 4.76 14.84
C LEU A 189 19.58 4.39 14.73
N LYS A 190 20.25 4.10 15.84
CA LYS A 190 21.65 3.64 15.83
C LYS A 190 21.82 2.34 15.06
N LYS A 191 20.89 1.40 15.20
CA LYS A 191 20.89 0.13 14.47
C LYS A 191 20.90 0.33 12.94
N TYR A 192 20.09 1.25 12.45
CA TYR A 192 19.92 1.48 11.01
C TYR A 192 20.83 2.58 10.45
N MET A 193 21.11 3.60 11.24
CA MET A 193 21.85 4.79 10.82
C MET A 193 22.80 5.28 11.91
N PRO A 194 23.85 4.51 12.26
CA PRO A 194 24.75 4.83 13.36
C PRO A 194 25.48 6.17 13.20
N SER A 195 25.66 6.63 11.97
CA SER A 195 26.40 7.87 11.65
C SER A 195 25.51 9.05 11.28
N ILE A 196 24.22 9.00 11.62
CA ILE A 196 23.30 10.09 11.21
C ILE A 196 23.64 11.41 11.90
N GLY A 197 24.01 11.39 13.21
CA GLY A 197 24.34 12.58 13.97
C GLY A 197 23.24 13.65 13.91
N SER A 198 23.65 14.90 13.64
CA SER A 198 22.75 16.06 13.49
C SER A 198 22.32 16.32 12.03
N LYS A 199 22.53 15.37 11.12
CA LYS A 199 22.15 15.53 9.71
C LYS A 199 20.64 15.54 9.57
N LYS A 200 20.14 16.35 8.63
CA LYS A 200 18.73 16.31 8.21
C LYS A 200 18.45 15.01 7.49
N LEU A 201 17.31 14.36 7.81
CA LEU A 201 16.94 13.06 7.29
C LEU A 201 15.77 13.14 6.31
N LEU A 202 16.02 12.84 5.05
CA LEU A 202 14.99 12.47 4.08
C LEU A 202 14.76 10.97 4.15
N LEU A 203 13.50 10.56 4.28
CA LEU A 203 13.14 9.15 4.35
C LEU A 203 12.24 8.74 3.18
N TYR A 204 12.60 7.65 2.53
CA TYR A 204 11.74 6.89 1.63
C TYR A 204 11.46 5.51 2.23
N VAL A 205 10.21 5.09 2.23
CA VAL A 205 9.81 3.73 2.62
C VAL A 205 9.01 3.10 1.49
N GLY A 206 9.49 1.96 0.99
CA GLY A 206 8.83 1.25 -0.09
C GLY A 206 9.79 0.35 -0.85
N ARG A 207 9.28 -0.43 -1.80
CA ARG A 207 10.13 -1.26 -2.65
C ARG A 207 11.08 -0.39 -3.48
N ILE A 208 12.35 -0.73 -3.52
CA ILE A 208 13.33 -0.08 -4.40
C ILE A 208 13.17 -0.71 -5.78
N SER A 209 12.33 -0.10 -6.61
CA SER A 209 11.97 -0.61 -7.93
C SER A 209 11.79 0.52 -8.94
N ARG A 210 11.80 0.17 -10.23
CA ARG A 210 11.61 1.15 -11.32
C ARG A 210 10.31 1.96 -11.15
N LYS A 211 9.23 1.31 -10.77
CA LYS A 211 7.90 1.94 -10.59
C LYS A 211 7.89 3.03 -9.53
N LYS A 212 8.77 2.92 -8.56
CA LYS A 212 8.89 3.86 -7.45
C LYS A 212 9.82 5.03 -7.75
N GLY A 213 10.41 5.10 -8.96
CA GLY A 213 11.17 6.24 -9.43
C GLY A 213 12.44 6.55 -8.62
N ILE A 214 13.11 5.53 -8.04
CA ILE A 214 14.25 5.77 -7.12
C ILE A 214 15.44 6.39 -7.85
N LEU A 215 15.64 6.11 -9.14
CA LEU A 215 16.67 6.80 -9.93
C LEU A 215 16.38 8.31 -10.00
N ASP A 216 15.13 8.69 -10.18
CA ASP A 216 14.70 10.09 -10.23
C ASP A 216 14.84 10.77 -8.86
N LEU A 217 14.53 10.02 -7.78
CA LEU A 217 14.75 10.50 -6.42
C LEU A 217 16.23 10.79 -6.15
N VAL A 218 17.14 9.90 -6.55
CA VAL A 218 18.60 10.08 -6.37
C VAL A 218 19.11 11.27 -7.18
N LYS A 219 18.63 11.47 -8.42
CA LYS A 219 18.98 12.67 -9.23
C LYS A 219 18.48 13.96 -8.59
N SER A 220 17.24 13.97 -8.08
CA SER A 220 16.72 15.13 -7.35
C SER A 220 17.53 15.38 -6.06
N PHE A 221 17.88 14.31 -5.36
CA PHE A 221 18.65 14.39 -4.11
C PHE A 221 20.08 14.96 -4.34
N SER A 222 20.74 14.67 -5.46
CA SER A 222 22.05 15.27 -5.76
C SER A 222 21.98 16.79 -5.75
N LYS A 223 20.92 17.37 -6.34
CA LYS A 223 20.68 18.82 -6.35
C LYS A 223 20.37 19.39 -4.95
N VAL A 224 19.75 18.58 -4.09
CA VAL A 224 19.55 18.95 -2.68
C VAL A 224 20.89 19.02 -1.96
N VAL A 225 21.77 18.01 -2.13
CA VAL A 225 23.08 17.95 -1.47
C VAL A 225 24.00 19.12 -1.87
N GLU A 226 23.93 19.59 -3.12
CA GLU A 226 24.68 20.76 -3.60
C GLU A 226 24.35 22.03 -2.80
N LYS A 227 23.08 22.20 -2.40
CA LYS A 227 22.57 23.39 -1.71
C LYS A 227 22.41 23.21 -0.19
N GLU A 228 22.39 21.97 0.30
CA GLU A 228 22.27 21.58 1.70
C GLU A 228 23.14 20.34 1.99
N PRO A 229 24.46 20.54 2.25
CA PRO A 229 25.41 19.44 2.43
C PRO A 229 25.13 18.58 3.67
N ASN A 230 24.44 19.11 4.68
CA ASN A 230 24.17 18.39 5.93
C ASN A 230 22.84 17.60 5.89
N VAL A 231 22.65 16.83 4.81
CA VAL A 231 21.45 16.01 4.61
C VAL A 231 21.82 14.59 4.19
N VAL A 232 20.98 13.62 4.55
CA VAL A 232 21.06 12.24 4.10
C VAL A 232 19.71 11.77 3.58
N LEU A 233 19.74 10.82 2.63
CA LEU A 233 18.57 10.12 2.11
C LEU A 233 18.62 8.66 2.56
N ALA A 234 17.67 8.23 3.37
CA ALA A 234 17.51 6.83 3.76
C ALA A 234 16.45 6.14 2.88
N LEU A 235 16.81 5.02 2.29
CA LEU A 235 15.99 4.18 1.43
C LEU A 235 15.68 2.87 2.15
N ALA A 236 14.45 2.75 2.70
CA ALA A 236 14.00 1.58 3.42
C ALA A 236 13.07 0.71 2.55
N GLY A 237 13.39 -0.55 2.36
CA GLY A 237 12.51 -1.51 1.68
C GLY A 237 13.22 -2.59 0.89
N ARG A 238 12.42 -3.51 0.36
CA ARG A 238 12.94 -4.62 -0.46
C ARG A 238 13.52 -4.11 -1.76
N GLU A 239 14.66 -4.65 -2.11
CA GLU A 239 15.41 -4.32 -3.31
C GLU A 239 14.99 -5.21 -4.49
N GLU A 240 14.75 -4.60 -5.65
CA GLU A 240 14.55 -5.30 -6.91
C GLU A 240 15.91 -5.52 -7.58
N LYS A 241 16.31 -6.79 -7.69
CA LYS A 241 17.59 -7.18 -8.28
C LYS A 241 17.75 -6.58 -9.68
N GLY A 242 18.94 -6.09 -9.99
CA GLY A 242 19.28 -5.45 -11.26
C GLY A 242 18.83 -3.98 -11.36
N TYR A 243 17.70 -3.60 -10.75
CA TYR A 243 17.32 -2.18 -10.66
C TYR A 243 18.08 -1.47 -9.54
N THR A 244 18.18 -2.09 -8.36
CA THR A 244 18.93 -1.51 -7.24
C THR A 244 20.41 -1.37 -7.59
N ASP A 245 20.97 -2.28 -8.38
CA ASP A 245 22.36 -2.16 -8.87
C ASP A 245 22.55 -0.89 -9.71
N LYS A 246 21.58 -0.54 -10.56
CA LYS A 246 21.57 0.73 -11.32
C LYS A 246 21.48 1.95 -10.39
N VAL A 247 20.67 1.87 -9.32
CA VAL A 247 20.57 2.95 -8.33
C VAL A 247 21.90 3.14 -7.60
N ARG A 248 22.54 2.05 -7.15
CA ARG A 248 23.87 2.10 -6.49
C ARG A 248 24.94 2.67 -7.42
N LYS A 249 24.93 2.28 -8.70
CA LYS A 249 25.84 2.82 -9.72
C LYS A 249 25.65 4.34 -9.85
N LEU A 250 24.40 4.82 -9.97
CA LEU A 250 24.09 6.23 -10.05
C LEU A 250 24.56 7.00 -8.79
N VAL A 251 24.34 6.43 -7.59
CA VAL A 251 24.83 7.01 -6.32
C VAL A 251 26.34 7.21 -6.36
N LYS A 252 27.10 6.23 -6.87
CA LYS A 252 28.56 6.34 -7.01
C LYS A 252 28.97 7.36 -8.08
N GLU A 253 28.32 7.36 -9.24
CA GLU A 253 28.57 8.34 -10.31
C GLU A 253 28.37 9.79 -9.82
N LEU A 254 27.37 10.00 -8.95
CA LEU A 254 27.07 11.31 -8.36
C LEU A 254 27.85 11.60 -7.06
N LYS A 255 28.76 10.72 -6.64
CA LYS A 255 29.56 10.83 -5.39
C LYS A 255 28.71 11.03 -4.13
N LEU A 256 27.60 10.27 -4.03
CA LEU A 256 26.64 10.35 -2.93
C LEU A 256 26.70 9.20 -1.95
N GLU A 257 27.76 8.35 -1.96
CA GLU A 257 27.88 7.14 -1.15
C GLU A 257 27.78 7.41 0.36
N SER A 258 28.27 8.56 0.83
CA SER A 258 28.17 8.99 2.23
C SER A 258 26.85 9.68 2.58
N LYS A 259 25.97 9.88 1.60
CA LYS A 259 24.71 10.63 1.72
C LYS A 259 23.47 9.80 1.47
N VAL A 260 23.56 8.68 0.74
CA VAL A 260 22.45 7.78 0.45
C VAL A 260 22.65 6.47 1.23
N ILE A 261 21.72 6.18 2.13
CA ILE A 261 21.77 5.01 3.02
C ILE A 261 20.74 3.99 2.57
N PHE A 262 21.18 2.80 2.16
CA PHE A 262 20.28 1.68 1.84
C PHE A 262 20.05 0.86 3.09
N LEU A 263 18.84 0.92 3.66
CA LEU A 263 18.49 0.23 4.91
C LEU A 263 18.06 -1.23 4.69
N GLY A 264 17.79 -1.62 3.43
CA GLY A 264 17.16 -2.91 3.14
C GLY A 264 15.73 -3.01 3.69
N PRO A 265 15.19 -4.23 3.82
CA PRO A 265 13.87 -4.44 4.42
C PRO A 265 13.90 -4.10 5.90
N VAL A 266 13.11 -3.10 6.29
CA VAL A 266 12.95 -2.69 7.69
C VAL A 266 11.62 -3.26 8.22
N PRO A 267 11.63 -3.91 9.40
CA PRO A 267 10.41 -4.34 10.06
C PRO A 267 9.43 -3.20 10.34
N ASN A 268 8.13 -3.45 10.18
CA ASN A 268 7.10 -2.42 10.38
C ASN A 268 7.13 -1.78 11.78
N LYS A 269 7.52 -2.53 12.80
CA LYS A 269 7.68 -2.00 14.16
C LYS A 269 8.82 -0.98 14.27
N ASP A 270 9.85 -1.10 13.43
CA ASP A 270 11.00 -0.20 13.39
C ASP A 270 10.76 0.98 12.43
N VAL A 271 9.92 0.80 11.39
CA VAL A 271 9.59 1.85 10.41
C VAL A 271 9.00 3.10 11.07
N ILE A 272 8.16 2.94 12.10
CA ILE A 272 7.58 4.08 12.82
C ILE A 272 8.65 4.99 13.43
N HIS A 273 9.73 4.41 13.95
CA HIS A 273 10.84 5.18 14.55
C HIS A 273 11.64 5.92 13.49
N LEU A 274 11.83 5.32 12.30
CA LEU A 274 12.43 6.02 11.17
C LEU A 274 11.54 7.18 10.68
N MET A 275 10.21 6.97 10.61
CA MET A 275 9.26 8.02 10.27
C MET A 275 9.25 9.15 11.29
N ARG A 276 9.27 8.84 12.59
CA ARG A 276 9.37 9.85 13.65
C ARG A 276 10.67 10.64 13.61
N ALA A 277 11.76 10.03 13.19
CA ALA A 277 13.08 10.65 13.09
C ALA A 277 13.27 11.52 11.86
N CYS A 278 12.57 11.27 10.76
CA CYS A 278 12.83 12.02 9.54
C CYS A 278 12.31 13.46 9.63
N ASP A 279 12.99 14.36 8.93
CA ASP A 279 12.57 15.74 8.76
C ASP A 279 11.51 15.86 7.67
N LEU A 280 11.61 15.01 6.63
CA LEU A 280 10.75 15.04 5.47
C LEU A 280 10.64 13.66 4.86
N PHE A 281 9.41 13.24 4.53
CA PHE A 281 9.17 12.04 3.77
C PHE A 281 9.16 12.34 2.26
N VAL A 282 9.85 11.53 1.48
CA VAL A 282 9.99 11.73 0.02
C VAL A 282 9.47 10.51 -0.76
N TYR A 283 8.72 10.75 -1.85
CA TYR A 283 8.12 9.67 -2.62
C TYR A 283 8.02 10.01 -4.11
N SER A 284 8.75 9.28 -4.95
CA SER A 284 9.01 9.63 -6.36
C SER A 284 8.35 8.70 -7.37
N SER A 285 7.21 8.07 -7.02
CA SER A 285 6.53 7.11 -7.90
C SER A 285 6.27 7.68 -9.30
N ILE A 286 6.36 6.81 -10.31
CA ILE A 286 6.11 7.19 -11.71
C ILE A 286 4.67 6.92 -12.17
N GLY A 287 3.80 6.43 -11.28
CA GLY A 287 2.38 6.18 -11.55
C GLY A 287 1.87 4.83 -11.05
N GLY A 288 0.62 4.53 -11.39
CA GLY A 288 -0.05 3.25 -11.11
C GLY A 288 -0.34 2.96 -9.64
N GLU A 289 -0.11 3.89 -8.75
CA GLU A 289 -0.43 3.75 -7.32
C GLU A 289 -1.93 3.96 -7.08
N GLY A 290 -2.46 3.30 -6.03
CA GLY A 290 -3.63 3.83 -5.37
C GLY A 290 -3.22 5.01 -4.48
N ILE A 291 -3.48 4.90 -3.19
CA ILE A 291 -2.92 5.81 -2.18
C ILE A 291 -1.84 5.04 -1.42
N PRO A 292 -0.53 5.41 -1.56
CA PRO A 292 0.55 4.67 -0.93
C PRO A 292 0.48 4.71 0.60
N ARG A 293 0.45 3.56 1.27
CA ARG A 293 0.37 3.49 2.74
C ARG A 293 1.53 4.20 3.42
N ALA A 294 2.74 4.06 2.89
CA ALA A 294 3.92 4.71 3.46
C ALA A 294 3.79 6.25 3.54
N ILE A 295 3.07 6.87 2.59
CA ILE A 295 2.72 8.30 2.66
C ILE A 295 1.77 8.55 3.83
N LEU A 296 0.68 7.75 3.95
CA LEU A 296 -0.29 7.89 5.04
C LEU A 296 0.36 7.68 6.41
N GLU A 297 1.27 6.72 6.52
CA GLU A 297 2.01 6.40 7.74
C GLU A 297 2.96 7.52 8.16
N ALA A 298 3.70 8.10 7.20
CA ALA A 298 4.57 9.26 7.46
C ALA A 298 3.75 10.50 7.89
N MET A 299 2.65 10.77 7.18
CA MET A 299 1.74 11.86 7.53
C MET A 299 1.07 11.64 8.89
N ALA A 300 0.73 10.41 9.25
CA ALA A 300 0.22 10.05 10.57
C ALA A 300 1.26 10.31 11.68
N CYS A 301 2.55 10.17 11.38
CA CYS A 301 3.65 10.56 12.26
C CYS A 301 3.94 12.08 12.25
N GLY A 302 3.08 12.90 11.64
CA GLY A 302 3.25 14.35 11.57
C GLY A 302 4.36 14.79 10.63
N LYS A 303 4.68 14.02 9.58
CA LYS A 303 5.74 14.39 8.63
C LYS A 303 5.15 14.97 7.36
N PRO A 304 5.67 16.14 6.90
CA PRO A 304 5.32 16.63 5.58
C PRO A 304 5.87 15.72 4.50
N VAL A 305 5.27 15.78 3.31
CA VAL A 305 5.61 14.90 2.19
C VAL A 305 5.96 15.70 0.96
N VAL A 306 7.08 15.39 0.29
CA VAL A 306 7.31 15.80 -1.10
C VAL A 306 7.19 14.59 -1.99
N ALA A 307 6.25 14.64 -2.93
CA ALA A 307 5.96 13.49 -3.78
C ALA A 307 5.67 13.89 -5.24
N THR A 308 5.71 12.91 -6.13
CA THR A 308 5.26 13.09 -7.51
C THR A 308 3.72 13.12 -7.59
N ARG A 309 3.19 13.97 -8.44
CA ARG A 309 1.75 14.15 -8.70
C ARG A 309 1.24 13.04 -9.62
N VAL A 310 1.05 11.85 -9.09
CA VAL A 310 0.57 10.67 -9.85
C VAL A 310 -0.51 9.92 -9.10
N SER A 311 -1.43 9.33 -9.86
CA SER A 311 -2.48 8.44 -9.35
C SER A 311 -3.20 9.01 -8.13
N GLY A 312 -3.36 8.27 -7.04
CA GLY A 312 -4.06 8.71 -5.83
C GLY A 312 -3.23 9.55 -4.84
N ILE A 313 -1.96 9.83 -5.13
CA ILE A 313 -1.11 10.62 -4.22
C ILE A 313 -1.69 12.03 -3.95
N PRO A 314 -2.28 12.75 -4.94
CA PRO A 314 -2.85 14.08 -4.70
C PRO A 314 -4.03 14.12 -3.74
N GLU A 315 -4.70 13.00 -3.48
CA GLU A 315 -5.78 12.95 -2.47
C GLU A 315 -5.22 12.95 -1.04
N ALA A 316 -4.06 12.33 -0.83
CA ALA A 316 -3.40 12.32 0.47
C ALA A 316 -2.50 13.55 0.68
N VAL A 317 -1.66 13.90 -0.33
CA VAL A 317 -0.74 15.03 -0.24
C VAL A 317 -1.39 16.25 -0.87
N ARG A 318 -1.83 17.20 -0.03
CA ARG A 318 -2.39 18.49 -0.47
C ARG A 318 -1.25 19.49 -0.68
N ASP A 319 -1.11 19.91 -1.94
CA ASP A 319 -0.01 20.78 -2.39
C ASP A 319 -0.01 22.12 -1.66
N GLY A 320 1.10 22.44 -0.99
CA GLY A 320 1.26 23.65 -0.17
C GLY A 320 0.65 23.57 1.23
N GLU A 321 -0.16 22.54 1.55
CA GLU A 321 -0.86 22.40 2.84
C GLU A 321 -0.24 21.29 3.72
N THR A 322 -0.11 20.06 3.19
CA THR A 322 0.45 18.90 3.90
C THR A 322 1.79 18.45 3.36
N GLY A 323 2.26 19.10 2.30
CA GLY A 323 3.48 18.79 1.58
C GLY A 323 3.50 19.47 0.22
N TYR A 324 4.29 18.92 -0.70
CA TYR A 324 4.38 19.41 -2.07
C TYR A 324 4.25 18.27 -3.10
N LEU A 325 3.64 18.61 -4.24
CA LEU A 325 3.49 17.71 -5.38
C LEU A 325 4.23 18.27 -6.60
N VAL A 326 5.01 17.43 -7.27
CA VAL A 326 5.80 17.80 -8.45
C VAL A 326 5.54 16.86 -9.62
N GLY A 327 5.89 17.27 -10.83
CA GLY A 327 5.81 16.41 -12.01
C GLY A 327 6.80 15.23 -11.95
N VAL A 328 6.46 14.12 -12.61
CA VAL A 328 7.40 12.99 -12.76
C VAL A 328 8.59 13.43 -13.59
N GLY A 329 9.81 13.16 -13.12
CA GLY A 329 11.05 13.54 -13.80
C GLY A 329 11.44 15.01 -13.66
N ASP A 330 10.67 15.81 -12.93
CA ASP A 330 11.02 17.20 -12.62
C ASP A 330 11.94 17.27 -11.40
N TYR A 331 13.22 17.01 -11.64
CA TYR A 331 14.25 16.95 -10.60
C TYR A 331 14.50 18.29 -9.94
N GLU A 332 14.38 19.40 -10.68
CA GLU A 332 14.56 20.76 -10.16
C GLU A 332 13.43 21.11 -9.20
N ALA A 333 12.18 21.01 -9.65
CA ALA A 333 11.05 21.30 -8.78
C ALA A 333 11.06 20.38 -7.53
N PHE A 334 11.41 19.10 -7.68
CA PHE A 334 11.49 18.18 -6.53
C PHE A 334 12.54 18.67 -5.52
N SER A 335 13.75 19.01 -5.99
CA SER A 335 14.83 19.49 -5.12
C SER A 335 14.47 20.82 -4.44
N ASP A 336 13.87 21.78 -5.17
CA ASP A 336 13.48 23.07 -4.62
C ASP A 336 12.39 22.95 -3.54
N ARG A 337 11.39 22.06 -3.74
CA ARG A 337 10.37 21.77 -2.72
C ARG A 337 10.95 21.11 -1.48
N VAL A 338 11.88 20.16 -1.66
CA VAL A 338 12.61 19.54 -0.54
C VAL A 338 13.39 20.60 0.24
N LEU A 339 14.18 21.44 -0.44
CA LEU A 339 14.97 22.49 0.20
C LEU A 339 14.10 23.51 0.94
N LYS A 340 12.97 23.92 0.34
CA LYS A 340 12.01 24.83 0.98
C LYS A 340 11.53 24.31 2.33
N VAL A 341 11.13 23.02 2.39
CA VAL A 341 10.66 22.41 3.64
C VAL A 341 11.81 22.19 4.63
N LEU A 342 13.00 21.76 4.17
CA LEU A 342 14.15 21.52 5.05
C LEU A 342 14.70 22.80 5.70
N ARG A 343 14.65 23.92 5.01
CA ARG A 343 15.21 25.21 5.50
C ARG A 343 14.27 25.96 6.42
N ASP A 344 12.96 25.76 6.26
CA ASP A 344 11.94 26.43 7.07
C ASP A 344 11.34 25.45 8.09
N LYS A 345 11.80 25.55 9.33
CA LYS A 345 11.32 24.69 10.43
C LYS A 345 9.84 24.94 10.74
N GLN A 346 9.39 26.20 10.73
CA GLN A 346 7.98 26.53 11.03
C GLN A 346 7.05 25.99 9.96
N LEU A 347 7.41 26.13 8.67
CA LEU A 347 6.68 25.55 7.56
C LEU A 347 6.61 24.02 7.68
N ARG A 348 7.74 23.39 8.00
CA ARG A 348 7.84 21.92 8.14
C ARG A 348 6.93 21.42 9.25
N GLU A 349 6.94 22.04 10.41
CA GLU A 349 6.09 21.68 11.54
C GLU A 349 4.60 21.91 11.22
N LYS A 350 4.25 23.07 10.65
CA LYS A 350 2.88 23.39 10.23
C LYS A 350 2.35 22.35 9.22
N MET A 351 3.12 22.05 8.18
CA MET A 351 2.72 21.04 7.19
C MET A 351 2.56 19.64 7.83
N GLY A 352 3.44 19.28 8.75
CA GLY A 352 3.37 18.02 9.47
C GLY A 352 2.11 17.90 10.33
N MET A 353 1.74 18.95 11.05
CA MET A 353 0.49 18.98 11.83
C MET A 353 -0.74 18.93 10.93
N ASN A 354 -0.76 19.65 9.82
CA ASN A 354 -1.83 19.58 8.82
C ASN A 354 -1.95 18.17 8.23
N ALA A 355 -0.79 17.53 7.93
CA ALA A 355 -0.74 16.17 7.44
C ALA A 355 -1.39 15.20 8.44
N ARG A 356 -1.03 15.28 9.73
CA ARG A 356 -1.63 14.47 10.79
C ARG A 356 -3.14 14.68 10.90
N ALA A 357 -3.60 15.93 10.93
CA ALA A 357 -5.01 16.26 11.03
C ALA A 357 -5.82 15.70 9.84
N LEU A 358 -5.27 15.78 8.62
CA LEU A 358 -5.89 15.21 7.43
C LEU A 358 -6.03 13.68 7.55
N ILE A 359 -4.98 12.99 8.00
CA ILE A 359 -5.00 11.54 8.16
C ILE A 359 -6.02 11.10 9.20
N GLU A 360 -6.12 11.78 10.33
CA GLU A 360 -7.12 11.49 11.37
C GLU A 360 -8.55 11.68 10.87
N ARG A 361 -8.76 12.69 10.03
CA ARG A 361 -10.08 13.02 9.49
C ARG A 361 -10.53 12.06 8.37
N GLU A 362 -9.64 11.74 7.42
CA GLU A 362 -10.02 11.13 6.15
C GLU A 362 -9.46 9.72 5.92
N PHE A 363 -8.35 9.34 6.57
CA PHE A 363 -7.63 8.08 6.29
C PHE A 363 -7.49 7.17 7.53
N ASN A 364 -8.16 7.49 8.63
CA ASN A 364 -8.14 6.69 9.85
C ASN A 364 -8.88 5.36 9.62
N TYR A 365 -8.21 4.23 9.90
CA TYR A 365 -8.78 2.90 9.73
C TYR A 365 -10.08 2.71 10.51
N LYS A 366 -10.23 3.31 11.70
CA LYS A 366 -11.48 3.30 12.50
C LYS A 366 -12.66 4.01 11.83
N LYS A 367 -12.40 4.82 10.81
CA LYS A 367 -13.44 5.47 9.98
C LYS A 367 -13.66 4.73 8.67
N ILE A 368 -12.60 4.22 8.07
CA ILE A 368 -12.65 3.57 6.76
C ILE A 368 -13.19 2.14 6.85
N ILE A 369 -12.83 1.36 7.88
CA ILE A 369 -13.28 -0.03 7.99
C ILE A 369 -14.79 -0.17 8.22
N PRO A 370 -15.46 0.65 9.06
CA PRO A 370 -16.92 0.66 9.12
C PRO A 370 -17.60 0.96 7.79
N GLN A 371 -17.05 1.88 6.97
CA GLN A 371 -17.59 2.16 5.63
C GLN A 371 -17.47 0.93 4.71
N LEU A 372 -16.36 0.19 4.78
CA LEU A 372 -16.23 -1.08 4.07
C LEU A 372 -17.28 -2.09 4.51
N ALA A 373 -17.52 -2.21 5.82
CA ALA A 373 -18.55 -3.09 6.35
C ALA A 373 -19.94 -2.70 5.84
N GLN A 374 -20.26 -1.42 5.84
CA GLN A 374 -21.51 -0.88 5.31
C GLN A 374 -21.71 -1.21 3.83
N LEU A 375 -20.67 -0.98 2.98
CA LEU A 375 -20.71 -1.34 1.56
C LEU A 375 -20.98 -2.84 1.33
N ILE A 376 -20.41 -3.69 2.18
CA ILE A 376 -20.63 -5.14 2.14
C ILE A 376 -22.08 -5.48 2.51
N GLU A 377 -22.62 -4.84 3.53
CA GLU A 377 -24.02 -5.03 3.98
C GLU A 377 -25.03 -4.57 2.94
N GLU A 378 -24.84 -3.38 2.37
CA GLU A 378 -25.69 -2.83 1.31
C GLU A 378 -25.74 -3.76 0.10
N LEU A 379 -24.58 -4.26 -0.34
CA LEU A 379 -24.49 -5.22 -1.43
C LEU A 379 -25.22 -6.53 -1.12
N TYR A 380 -25.11 -7.02 0.12
CA TYR A 380 -25.75 -8.28 0.51
C TYR A 380 -27.26 -8.14 0.57
N ARG A 381 -27.77 -7.08 1.15
CA ARG A 381 -29.21 -6.82 1.29
C ARG A 381 -29.91 -6.50 -0.04
N GLY A 382 -29.15 -6.20 -1.11
CA GLY A 382 -29.73 -5.85 -2.41
C GLY A 382 -30.38 -4.45 -2.43
N SER A 383 -30.28 -3.66 -1.36
CA SER A 383 -30.59 -2.25 -1.35
C SER A 383 -29.62 -1.57 -2.32
N GLY A 384 -30.14 -0.87 -3.33
CA GLY A 384 -29.33 -0.18 -4.31
C GLY A 384 -28.29 0.68 -3.58
N VAL A 385 -27.00 0.39 -3.81
CA VAL A 385 -25.89 1.07 -3.13
C VAL A 385 -25.96 2.54 -3.56
N THR A 386 -26.47 3.39 -2.70
CA THR A 386 -26.55 4.83 -2.93
C THR A 386 -25.16 5.44 -2.94
N ASN A 387 -24.88 6.34 -3.91
CA ASN A 387 -23.67 7.14 -3.91
C ASN A 387 -23.73 8.10 -2.72
N ALA A 388 -22.92 7.88 -1.70
CA ALA A 388 -22.63 8.86 -0.67
C ALA A 388 -21.42 9.71 -1.08
#